data_eb07b1c877d42b512033da727868d691
#
_entry.id   eb07b1c877d42b512033da727868d691
#
_cell.length_a   1.000
_cell.length_b   1.000
_cell.length_c   1.000
_cell.angle_alpha   90.00
_cell.angle_beta   90.00
_cell.angle_gamma   90.00
#
_symmetry.space_group_name_H-M   'P 1'
#
loop_
_entity.id
_entity.type
_entity.pdbx_description
1 polymer ?
#
loop_
_entity_poly.entity_id
_entity_poly.type
_entity_poly.pdbx_seq_one_letter_code
_entity_poly.pdbx_strand_id
1 'polypeptide(L)'
;TYNYNKPNWESCGFRPRKDKKRATRIEWEHILPASHFGIKFNTWKNGHPDCINTKGKKFKGRKCTEKVHKLYRFMQADLYNLKPAIGEVNGLRSNYQIGEIDGEVREFGKCDIEKIKKLNLLLKYVVI
;
A
#
# COMPACT_ATOMS: atom_id res chain seq x y z
N THR A 1 -20.70 -14.31 12.52
CA THR A 1 -20.72 -13.27 11.48
C THR A 1 -19.28 -12.82 11.26
N TYR A 2 -18.71 -13.14 10.11
CA TYR A 2 -17.34 -12.75 9.77
C TYR A 2 -17.30 -11.22 9.57
N ASN A 3 -16.54 -10.52 10.39
CA ASN A 3 -16.43 -9.07 10.25
C ASN A 3 -15.27 -8.74 9.31
N TYR A 4 -15.55 -8.60 8.03
CA TYR A 4 -14.56 -8.30 6.97
C TYR A 4 -13.78 -6.99 7.17
N ASN A 5 -14.16 -6.17 8.13
CA ASN A 5 -13.50 -4.88 8.39
C ASN A 5 -12.44 -4.95 9.50
N LYS A 6 -12.38 -6.07 10.24
CA LYS A 6 -11.40 -6.24 11.33
C LYS A 6 -10.43 -7.36 11.01
N PRO A 7 -9.12 -7.13 11.16
CA PRO A 7 -8.11 -8.17 10.97
C PRO A 7 -8.20 -9.22 12.08
N ASN A 8 -8.00 -10.49 11.71
CA ASN A 8 -7.79 -11.56 12.67
C ASN A 8 -6.28 -11.61 13.01
N TRP A 9 -5.89 -10.94 14.09
CA TRP A 9 -4.50 -10.90 14.52
C TRP A 9 -3.98 -12.25 15.00
N GLU A 10 -4.86 -13.12 15.45
CA GLU A 10 -4.49 -14.45 15.97
C GLU A 10 -4.06 -15.41 14.88
N SER A 11 -4.50 -15.20 13.64
CA SER A 11 -4.22 -16.08 12.50
C SER A 11 -2.72 -16.31 12.27
N CYS A 12 -1.88 -15.29 12.50
CA CYS A 12 -0.42 -15.38 12.43
C CYS A 12 0.29 -14.82 13.68
N GLY A 13 -0.45 -14.49 14.74
CA GLY A 13 0.10 -13.89 15.94
C GLY A 13 0.60 -12.45 15.70
N PHE A 14 -0.09 -11.68 14.86
CA PHE A 14 0.23 -10.26 14.62
C PHE A 14 0.18 -9.44 15.90
N ARG A 15 1.16 -8.55 16.05
CA ARG A 15 1.20 -7.57 17.15
C ARG A 15 1.41 -6.16 16.60
N PRO A 16 0.48 -5.21 16.88
CA PRO A 16 0.64 -3.81 16.50
C PRO A 16 1.92 -3.20 17.08
N ARG A 17 2.59 -2.36 16.31
CA ARG A 17 3.83 -1.68 16.73
C ARG A 17 3.65 -0.18 16.94
N LYS A 18 3.37 0.54 15.88
CA LYS A 18 3.40 2.02 15.84
C LYS A 18 2.06 2.64 15.54
N ASP A 19 1.34 2.11 14.55
CA ASP A 19 0.05 2.66 14.12
C ASP A 19 -1.11 1.75 14.53
N LYS A 20 -1.42 1.78 15.82
CA LYS A 20 -2.50 0.98 16.40
C LYS A 20 -3.85 1.25 15.71
N LYS A 21 -4.10 2.50 15.29
CA LYS A 21 -5.34 2.87 14.60
C LYS A 21 -5.46 2.19 13.25
N ARG A 22 -4.37 2.12 12.47
CA ARG A 22 -4.36 1.39 11.19
C ARG A 22 -4.32 -0.12 11.39
N ALA A 23 -3.72 -0.60 12.47
CA ALA A 23 -3.68 -2.02 12.81
C ALA A 23 -5.07 -2.64 13.04
N THR A 24 -6.08 -1.83 13.43
CA THR A 24 -7.44 -2.32 13.70
C THR A 24 -8.34 -2.44 12.48
N ARG A 25 -7.84 -2.16 11.29
CA ARG A 25 -8.63 -2.20 10.05
C ARG A 25 -7.94 -2.96 8.92
N ILE A 26 -8.74 -3.50 8.01
CA ILE A 26 -8.28 -4.05 6.73
C ILE A 26 -8.23 -2.92 5.70
N GLU A 27 -7.17 -2.87 4.92
CA GLU A 27 -7.00 -1.98 3.78
C GLU A 27 -6.70 -2.78 2.52
N TRP A 28 -7.10 -2.27 1.36
CA TRP A 28 -6.71 -2.83 0.07
C TRP A 28 -5.27 -2.42 -0.25
N GLU A 29 -4.43 -3.40 -0.43
CA GLU A 29 -3.02 -3.24 -0.74
C GLU A 29 -2.72 -3.66 -2.17
N HIS A 30 -1.93 -2.85 -2.88
CA HIS A 30 -1.46 -3.19 -4.20
C HIS A 30 -0.23 -4.11 -4.13
N ILE A 31 -0.28 -5.31 -4.71
CA ILE A 31 0.90 -6.20 -4.82
C ILE A 31 2.01 -5.47 -5.58
N LEU A 32 1.72 -5.00 -6.80
CA LEU A 32 2.56 -4.02 -7.49
C LEU A 32 2.15 -2.61 -7.05
N PRO A 33 3.04 -1.84 -6.39
CA PRO A 33 2.69 -0.51 -5.91
C PRO A 33 2.12 0.41 -6.99
N ALA A 34 1.07 1.16 -6.65
CA ALA A 34 0.44 2.10 -7.59
C ALA A 34 1.41 3.16 -8.14
N SER A 35 2.49 3.47 -7.42
CA SER A 35 3.56 4.34 -7.90
C SER A 35 4.35 3.74 -9.05
N HIS A 36 4.54 2.40 -9.09
CA HIS A 36 5.37 1.74 -10.11
C HIS A 36 4.76 1.84 -11.50
N PHE A 37 3.45 1.76 -11.64
CA PHE A 37 2.79 2.03 -12.91
C PHE A 37 2.40 3.51 -13.07
N GLY A 38 2.13 4.21 -11.96
CA GLY A 38 1.76 5.62 -11.97
C GLY A 38 2.84 6.55 -12.54
N ILE A 39 4.12 6.27 -12.24
CA ILE A 39 5.25 7.08 -12.76
C ILE A 39 5.39 7.05 -14.28
N LYS A 40 4.73 6.11 -14.95
CA LYS A 40 4.69 6.05 -16.42
C LYS A 40 3.81 7.13 -17.04
N PHE A 41 2.92 7.71 -16.25
CA PHE A 41 2.08 8.83 -16.69
C PHE A 41 2.82 10.16 -16.44
N ASN A 42 2.87 11.02 -17.47
CA ASN A 42 3.53 12.33 -17.36
C ASN A 42 2.96 13.18 -16.21
N THR A 43 1.66 13.09 -15.97
CA THR A 43 0.96 13.80 -14.89
C THR A 43 1.45 13.45 -13.49
N TRP A 44 2.07 12.27 -13.32
CA TRP A 44 2.66 11.87 -12.04
C TRP A 44 3.84 12.78 -11.64
N LYS A 45 4.72 13.07 -12.58
CA LYS A 45 5.90 13.90 -12.34
C LYS A 45 5.59 15.40 -12.46
N ASN A 46 4.89 15.77 -13.52
CA ASN A 46 4.77 17.15 -13.97
C ASN A 46 3.43 17.79 -13.60
N GLY A 47 2.41 16.99 -13.22
CA GLY A 47 1.07 17.50 -13.01
C GLY A 47 0.30 17.70 -14.32
N HIS A 48 -0.80 18.42 -14.25
CA HIS A 48 -1.66 18.77 -15.39
C HIS A 48 -2.36 20.10 -15.09
N PRO A 49 -2.71 20.90 -16.11
CA PRO A 49 -3.46 22.15 -15.91
C PRO A 49 -4.71 21.97 -15.05
N ASP A 50 -5.44 20.87 -15.20
CA ASP A 50 -6.65 20.56 -14.43
C ASP A 50 -6.36 20.13 -12.99
N CYS A 51 -5.11 19.87 -12.63
CA CYS A 51 -4.72 19.45 -11.29
C CYS A 51 -4.50 20.66 -10.38
N ILE A 52 -5.58 21.39 -10.15
CA ILE A 52 -5.65 22.56 -9.25
C ILE A 52 -6.69 22.23 -8.15
N ASN A 53 -6.37 22.51 -6.90
CA ASN A 53 -7.29 22.35 -5.79
C ASN A 53 -8.21 23.58 -5.63
N THR A 54 -9.16 23.51 -4.72
CA THR A 54 -10.13 24.59 -4.43
C THR A 54 -9.49 25.90 -3.97
N LYS A 55 -8.22 25.86 -3.54
CA LYS A 55 -7.43 27.05 -3.16
C LYS A 55 -6.51 27.56 -4.28
N GLY A 56 -6.69 27.08 -5.52
CA GLY A 56 -5.87 27.47 -6.67
C GLY A 56 -4.46 26.84 -6.69
N LYS A 57 -4.13 25.97 -5.72
CA LYS A 57 -2.80 25.34 -5.65
C LYS A 57 -2.72 24.13 -6.58
N LYS A 58 -1.68 24.12 -7.43
CA LYS A 58 -1.36 22.99 -8.31
C LYS A 58 -0.90 21.79 -7.50
N PHE A 59 -1.28 20.58 -7.95
CA PHE A 59 -0.82 19.31 -7.39
C PHE A 59 -0.44 18.33 -8.50
N LYS A 60 0.32 17.31 -8.14
CA LYS A 60 0.82 16.23 -9.01
C LYS A 60 0.76 14.88 -8.30
N GLY A 61 1.38 13.87 -8.89
CA GLY A 61 1.43 12.52 -8.32
C GLY A 61 0.12 11.76 -8.49
N ARG A 62 -0.14 10.82 -7.58
CA ARG A 62 -1.29 9.90 -7.66
C ARG A 62 -2.61 10.61 -7.91
N LYS A 63 -2.91 11.64 -7.11
CA LYS A 63 -4.20 12.36 -7.20
C LYS A 63 -4.41 13.04 -8.54
N CYS A 64 -3.36 13.62 -9.11
CA CYS A 64 -3.44 14.26 -10.43
C CYS A 64 -3.64 13.22 -11.53
N THR A 65 -2.86 12.14 -11.51
CA THR A 65 -2.95 11.06 -12.49
C THR A 65 -4.31 10.37 -12.44
N GLU A 66 -4.84 10.12 -11.26
CA GLU A 66 -6.18 9.58 -11.05
C GLU A 66 -7.28 10.50 -11.60
N LYS A 67 -7.15 11.80 -11.38
CA LYS A 67 -8.11 12.80 -11.89
C LYS A 67 -8.15 12.81 -13.41
N VAL A 68 -7.00 12.79 -14.08
CA VAL A 68 -6.87 13.02 -15.52
C VAL A 68 -6.97 11.73 -16.35
N HIS A 69 -6.41 10.62 -15.88
CA HIS A 69 -6.29 9.41 -16.68
C HIS A 69 -7.27 8.31 -16.27
N LYS A 70 -8.24 8.02 -17.15
CA LYS A 70 -9.18 6.89 -16.97
C LYS A 70 -8.45 5.55 -16.87
N LEU A 71 -7.44 5.32 -17.71
CA LEU A 71 -6.64 4.10 -17.68
C LEU A 71 -5.98 3.88 -16.31
N TYR A 72 -5.39 4.92 -15.73
CA TYR A 72 -4.80 4.81 -14.40
C TYR A 72 -5.82 4.42 -13.33
N ARG A 73 -7.05 4.95 -13.40
CA ARG A 73 -8.13 4.55 -12.49
C ARG A 73 -8.47 3.06 -12.60
N PHE A 74 -8.49 2.50 -13.80
CA PHE A 74 -8.68 1.06 -13.98
C PHE A 74 -7.50 0.26 -13.44
N MET A 75 -6.26 0.67 -13.73
CA MET A 75 -5.05 -0.02 -13.24
C MET A 75 -4.99 -0.07 -11.71
N GLN A 76 -5.33 1.03 -11.03
CA GLN A 76 -5.31 1.05 -9.57
C GLN A 76 -6.50 0.32 -8.92
N ALA A 77 -7.56 0.05 -9.66
CA ALA A 77 -8.74 -0.69 -9.21
C ALA A 77 -8.71 -2.18 -9.63
N ASP A 78 -7.63 -2.63 -10.25
CA ASP A 78 -7.48 -4.02 -10.71
C ASP A 78 -7.46 -4.97 -9.51
N LEU A 79 -8.48 -5.81 -9.40
CA LEU A 79 -8.64 -6.78 -8.31
C LEU A 79 -7.57 -7.86 -8.29
N TYR A 80 -6.94 -8.17 -9.44
CA TYR A 80 -5.81 -9.11 -9.47
C TYR A 80 -4.58 -8.54 -8.75
N ASN A 81 -4.45 -7.21 -8.72
CA ASN A 81 -3.37 -6.51 -8.05
C ASN A 81 -3.73 -6.05 -6.62
N LEU A 82 -4.95 -6.29 -6.15
CA LEU A 82 -5.41 -5.86 -4.83
C LEU A 82 -5.57 -7.05 -3.90
N LYS A 83 -5.03 -6.93 -2.68
CA LYS A 83 -5.18 -7.91 -1.60
C LYS A 83 -5.56 -7.22 -0.29
N PRO A 84 -6.41 -7.83 0.55
CA PRO A 84 -6.66 -7.32 1.88
C PRO A 84 -5.38 -7.42 2.73
N ALA A 85 -5.07 -6.36 3.46
CA ALA A 85 -3.91 -6.32 4.34
C ALA A 85 -4.24 -5.55 5.62
N ILE A 86 -3.55 -5.87 6.72
CA ILE A 86 -3.62 -5.06 7.93
C ILE A 86 -3.11 -3.66 7.62
N GLY A 87 -3.89 -2.62 7.97
CA GLY A 87 -3.58 -1.25 7.58
C GLY A 87 -2.23 -0.74 8.07
N GLU A 88 -1.74 -1.19 9.24
CA GLU A 88 -0.40 -0.85 9.71
C GLU A 88 0.68 -1.44 8.79
N VAL A 89 0.50 -2.69 8.36
CA VAL A 89 1.41 -3.37 7.43
C VAL A 89 1.40 -2.68 6.06
N ASN A 90 0.21 -2.37 5.54
CA ASN A 90 0.07 -1.60 4.31
C ASN A 90 0.81 -0.25 4.41
N GLY A 91 0.65 0.46 5.52
CA GLY A 91 1.37 1.72 5.74
C GLY A 91 2.89 1.56 5.83
N LEU A 92 3.36 0.50 6.48
CA LEU A 92 4.79 0.18 6.57
C LEU A 92 5.37 -0.16 5.19
N ARG A 93 4.64 -0.97 4.41
CA ARG A 93 5.04 -1.39 3.08
C ARG A 93 5.22 -0.18 2.15
N SER A 94 4.30 0.81 2.18
CA SER A 94 4.41 2.00 1.31
C SER A 94 4.53 1.62 -0.17
N ASN A 95 5.65 1.89 -0.84
CA ASN A 95 5.93 1.51 -2.23
C ASN A 95 7.09 0.52 -2.39
N TYR A 96 7.47 -0.15 -1.32
CA TYR A 96 8.50 -1.19 -1.39
C TYR A 96 8.00 -2.39 -2.18
N GLN A 97 8.89 -3.07 -2.88
CA GLN A 97 8.58 -4.33 -3.54
C GLN A 97 8.43 -5.44 -2.51
N ILE A 98 7.64 -6.46 -2.87
CA ILE A 98 7.52 -7.68 -2.08
C ILE A 98 8.62 -8.64 -2.53
N GLY A 99 9.29 -9.26 -1.57
CA GLY A 99 10.36 -10.21 -1.82
C GLY A 99 10.63 -11.07 -0.60
N GLU A 100 11.53 -12.01 -0.70
CA GLU A 100 12.00 -12.84 0.42
C GLU A 100 13.27 -12.24 1.00
N ILE A 101 13.45 -12.33 2.31
CA ILE A 101 14.64 -11.85 3.04
C ILE A 101 15.11 -12.98 3.95
N ASP A 102 16.33 -13.38 3.81
CA ASP A 102 16.91 -14.41 4.68
C ASP A 102 17.35 -13.80 6.01
N GLY A 103 17.08 -14.51 7.10
CA GLY A 103 17.56 -14.15 8.43
C GLY A 103 16.90 -12.90 9.04
N GLU A 104 15.66 -12.59 8.63
CA GLU A 104 14.92 -11.46 9.16
C GLU A 104 14.50 -11.62 10.63
N VAL A 105 14.37 -10.49 11.32
CA VAL A 105 13.84 -10.42 12.68
C VAL A 105 12.32 -10.22 12.60
N ARG A 106 11.56 -11.05 13.30
CA ARG A 106 10.09 -10.97 13.34
C ARG A 106 9.62 -9.72 14.08
N GLU A 107 9.23 -8.68 13.33
CA GLU A 107 8.84 -7.39 13.89
C GLU A 107 7.37 -7.32 14.32
N PHE A 108 6.49 -8.16 13.77
CA PHE A 108 5.05 -8.16 14.01
C PHE A 108 4.55 -9.47 14.64
N GLY A 109 5.22 -9.94 15.68
CA GLY A 109 4.90 -11.20 16.34
C GLY A 109 5.40 -12.40 15.55
N LYS A 110 4.50 -13.34 15.22
CA LYS A 110 4.83 -14.53 14.42
C LYS A 110 4.60 -14.33 12.92
N CYS A 111 4.02 -13.19 12.54
CA CYS A 111 3.78 -12.87 11.14
C CYS A 111 5.10 -12.63 10.40
N ASP A 112 5.18 -13.17 9.20
CA ASP A 112 6.33 -13.07 8.29
C ASP A 112 6.26 -11.74 7.50
N ILE A 113 6.56 -10.64 8.21
CA ILE A 113 6.45 -9.29 7.66
C ILE A 113 7.59 -8.44 8.22
N GLU A 114 8.56 -8.14 7.38
CA GLU A 114 9.69 -7.27 7.73
C GLU A 114 9.97 -6.27 6.60
N LYS A 115 10.76 -5.25 6.92
CA LYS A 115 11.12 -4.19 5.99
C LYS A 115 12.62 -3.95 5.99
N ILE A 116 13.26 -4.16 4.85
CA ILE A 116 14.66 -3.76 4.65
C ILE A 116 14.71 -2.46 3.85
N LYS A 117 15.05 -1.36 4.53
CA LYS A 117 15.17 -0.03 3.90
C LYS A 117 16.24 0.01 2.82
N LYS A 118 17.35 -0.72 3.00
CA LYS A 118 18.52 -0.69 2.11
C LYS A 118 18.26 -1.31 0.73
N LEU A 119 17.33 -2.26 0.64
CA LEU A 119 17.01 -2.97 -0.59
C LEU A 119 15.67 -2.57 -1.22
N ASN A 120 14.94 -1.62 -0.61
CA ASN A 120 13.55 -1.29 -1.01
C ASN A 120 12.64 -2.52 -1.11
N LEU A 121 12.88 -3.53 -0.29
CA LEU A 121 12.13 -4.78 -0.24
C LEU A 121 11.27 -4.85 1.03
N LEU A 122 10.10 -5.42 0.89
CA LEU A 122 9.24 -5.86 1.98
C LEU A 122 8.95 -7.35 1.83
N LEU A 123 8.95 -8.04 2.94
CA LEU A 123 8.72 -9.47 2.95
C LEU A 123 7.29 -9.90 3.09
N LYS A 124 7.10 -11.11 2.61
CA LYS A 124 5.94 -12.00 2.58
C LYS A 124 4.64 -11.46 3.17
N TYR A 125 3.62 -11.48 2.35
CA TYR A 125 2.25 -11.17 2.71
C TYR A 125 1.64 -12.20 3.64
N VAL A 126 1.09 -11.73 4.77
CA VAL A 126 -0.02 -12.43 5.41
C VAL A 126 -1.30 -11.87 4.79
N VAL A 127 -1.84 -12.60 3.84
CA VAL A 127 -3.23 -12.43 3.40
C VAL A 127 -4.10 -13.04 4.50
N ILE A 128 -4.94 -12.24 5.10
CA ILE A 128 -5.89 -12.66 6.13
C ILE A 128 -7.14 -13.18 5.44
#